data_1e3fa8903eed0de24c8b45f734bafddc
#
_entry.id   1e3fa8903eed0de24c8b45f734bafddc
#
_cell.length_a   1.000
_cell.length_b   1.000
_cell.length_c   1.000
_cell.angle_alpha   90.00
_cell.angle_beta   90.00
_cell.angle_gamma   90.00
#
_symmetry.space_group_name_H-M   'P 1'
#
loop_
_entity.id
_entity.type
_entity.pdbx_description
1 polymer ?
#
loop_
_entity_poly.entity_id
_entity_poly.type
_entity_poly.pdbx_seq_one_letter_code
_entity_poly.pdbx_strand_id
1 'polypeptide(L)'
;MTVRPGEAVWLRGDNGAGKTTLLRAMAGLDDNPGLEQTRGVTVSLALQRAADQLAESTVGRFIGNDDAFAALGLDPEAHPLDLPSAHFRLAQLAQVFAQGRDLVLLDEPDVGLDTPSRERAHVLIAAGLAGGQAVIFTCHDTSFAAEVGEYAVVTDSKLG
;
A
#
# COMPACT_ATOMS: atom_id res chain seq x y z
N MET A 1 -7.91 11.83 -12.60
CA MET A 1 -7.13 11.67 -11.34
C MET A 1 -5.67 11.95 -11.62
N THR A 2 -5.07 12.82 -10.85
CA THR A 2 -3.65 13.17 -10.96
C THR A 2 -3.00 13.07 -9.60
N VAL A 3 -1.82 12.47 -9.51
CA VAL A 3 -1.02 12.39 -8.30
C VAL A 3 0.42 12.77 -8.61
N ARG A 4 1.04 13.53 -7.73
CA ARG A 4 2.43 13.99 -7.85
C ARG A 4 3.32 13.28 -6.83
N PRO A 5 4.64 13.21 -7.06
CA PRO A 5 5.56 12.71 -6.04
C PRO A 5 5.33 13.40 -4.69
N GLY A 6 5.25 12.61 -3.62
CA GLY A 6 5.00 13.09 -2.28
C GLY A 6 3.53 13.35 -1.92
N GLU A 7 2.62 13.15 -2.86
CA GLU A 7 1.18 13.33 -2.63
C GLU A 7 0.45 11.98 -2.57
N ALA A 8 -0.70 11.99 -1.92
CA ALA A 8 -1.58 10.83 -1.83
C ALA A 8 -2.94 11.13 -2.46
N VAL A 9 -3.53 10.11 -3.08
CA VAL A 9 -4.91 10.15 -3.59
C VAL A 9 -5.72 9.09 -2.86
N TRP A 10 -6.82 9.49 -2.28
CA TRP A 10 -7.82 8.59 -1.73
C TRP A 10 -8.86 8.27 -2.79
N LEU A 11 -8.81 7.03 -3.30
CA LEU A 11 -9.75 6.54 -4.27
C LEU A 11 -11.01 6.07 -3.55
N ARG A 12 -12.11 6.80 -3.74
CA ARG A 12 -13.40 6.54 -3.12
C ARG A 12 -14.37 5.89 -4.09
N GLY A 13 -15.32 5.19 -3.56
CA GLY A 13 -16.40 4.57 -4.31
C GLY A 13 -17.11 3.53 -3.47
N ASP A 14 -18.34 3.20 -3.83
CA ASP A 14 -19.11 2.15 -3.16
C ASP A 14 -18.48 0.77 -3.41
N ASN A 15 -18.82 -0.20 -2.58
CA ASN A 15 -18.44 -1.58 -2.80
C ASN A 15 -18.96 -2.03 -4.19
N GLY A 16 -18.06 -2.61 -5.00
CA GLY A 16 -18.39 -3.00 -6.36
C GLY A 16 -18.23 -1.89 -7.41
N ALA A 17 -17.76 -0.69 -7.04
CA ALA A 17 -17.47 0.39 -7.99
C ALA A 17 -16.25 0.12 -8.88
N GLY A 18 -15.50 -0.95 -8.63
CA GLY A 18 -14.33 -1.32 -9.41
C GLY A 18 -13.00 -0.73 -8.93
N LYS A 19 -12.92 -0.31 -7.66
CA LYS A 19 -11.69 0.26 -7.09
C LYS A 19 -10.50 -0.70 -7.18
N THR A 20 -10.68 -1.93 -6.71
CA THR A 20 -9.64 -2.98 -6.80
C THR A 20 -9.27 -3.27 -8.24
N THR A 21 -10.25 -3.35 -9.13
CA THR A 21 -10.02 -3.57 -10.57
C THR A 21 -9.19 -2.44 -11.17
N LEU A 22 -9.46 -1.19 -10.81
CA LEU A 22 -8.69 -0.05 -11.27
C LEU A 22 -7.23 -0.11 -10.76
N LEU A 23 -7.03 -0.41 -9.47
CA LEU A 23 -5.68 -0.53 -8.92
C LEU A 23 -4.89 -1.65 -9.59
N ARG A 24 -5.51 -2.80 -9.83
CA ARG A 24 -4.89 -3.92 -10.56
C ARG A 24 -4.50 -3.53 -11.98
N ALA A 25 -5.38 -2.84 -12.68
CA ALA A 25 -5.11 -2.36 -14.04
C ALA A 25 -3.96 -1.34 -14.06
N MET A 26 -3.89 -0.43 -13.09
CA MET A 26 -2.78 0.51 -12.93
C MET A 26 -1.45 -0.21 -12.66
N ALA A 27 -1.47 -1.33 -11.98
CA ALA A 27 -0.30 -2.16 -11.71
C ALA A 27 0.09 -3.06 -12.91
N GLY A 28 -0.68 -3.03 -14.00
CA GLY A 28 -0.43 -3.86 -15.18
C GLY A 28 -0.85 -5.32 -15.02
N LEU A 29 -1.66 -5.64 -14.00
CA LEU A 29 -2.12 -7.01 -13.76
C LEU A 29 -3.34 -7.40 -14.60
N ASP A 30 -4.11 -6.41 -15.04
CA ASP A 30 -5.30 -6.61 -15.86
C ASP A 30 -5.20 -5.72 -17.10
N ASP A 31 -5.62 -6.25 -18.25
CA ASP A 31 -5.63 -5.49 -19.49
C ASP A 31 -6.70 -4.38 -19.43
N ASN A 32 -6.27 -3.14 -19.43
CA ASN A 32 -7.14 -1.99 -19.55
C ASN A 32 -6.52 -0.97 -20.51
N PRO A 33 -6.97 -0.95 -21.77
CA PRO A 33 -6.39 -0.08 -22.80
C PRO A 33 -6.57 1.43 -22.53
N GLY A 34 -7.41 1.81 -21.55
CA GLY A 34 -7.64 3.21 -21.19
C GLY A 34 -6.62 3.81 -20.21
N LEU A 35 -5.67 3.01 -19.69
CA LEU A 35 -4.70 3.48 -18.69
C LEU A 35 -3.34 3.82 -19.30
N GLU A 36 -3.31 4.84 -20.16
CA GLU A 36 -2.04 5.40 -20.63
C GLU A 36 -1.27 6.18 -19.57
N GLN A 37 -1.94 6.51 -18.46
CA GLN A 37 -1.44 7.43 -17.43
C GLN A 37 -0.30 6.89 -16.55
N THR A 38 -0.10 5.57 -16.56
CA THR A 38 1.03 4.94 -15.85
C THR A 38 2.20 4.59 -16.77
N ARG A 39 2.15 5.01 -18.01
CA ARG A 39 3.22 4.74 -18.98
C ARG A 39 4.51 5.44 -18.54
N GLY A 40 5.57 4.67 -18.35
CA GLY A 40 6.87 5.18 -17.89
C GLY A 40 6.98 5.36 -16.37
N VAL A 41 5.95 5.02 -15.61
CA VAL A 41 5.93 5.07 -14.14
C VAL A 41 6.08 3.65 -13.59
N THR A 42 7.00 3.46 -12.65
CA THR A 42 7.12 2.18 -11.95
C THR A 42 6.07 2.09 -10.84
N VAL A 43 5.41 0.94 -10.71
CA VAL A 43 4.27 0.75 -9.83
C VAL A 43 4.47 -0.46 -8.92
N SER A 44 4.10 -0.33 -7.65
CA SER A 44 3.94 -1.46 -6.72
C SER A 44 2.50 -1.48 -6.19
N LEU A 45 2.00 -2.67 -5.87
CA LEU A 45 0.63 -2.88 -5.45
C LEU A 45 0.58 -3.77 -4.20
N ALA A 46 -0.11 -3.31 -3.15
CA ALA A 46 -0.51 -4.11 -2.00
C ALA A 46 -2.00 -4.42 -2.10
N LEU A 47 -2.34 -5.67 -2.40
CA LEU A 47 -3.72 -6.15 -2.45
C LEU A 47 -4.32 -6.30 -1.05
N GLN A 48 -5.64 -6.20 -0.93
CA GLN A 48 -6.37 -6.42 0.31
C GLN A 48 -6.06 -7.79 0.94
N ARG A 49 -5.90 -8.82 0.12
CA ARG A 49 -5.45 -10.15 0.57
C ARG A 49 -3.95 -10.28 0.40
N ALA A 50 -3.22 -9.96 1.47
CA ALA A 50 -1.76 -10.00 1.44
C ALA A 50 -1.20 -11.39 1.08
N ALA A 51 -1.86 -12.46 1.49
CA ALA A 51 -1.44 -13.84 1.20
C ALA A 51 -1.38 -14.16 -0.31
N ASP A 52 -2.16 -13.44 -1.14
CA ASP A 52 -2.17 -13.65 -2.59
C ASP A 52 -0.87 -13.16 -3.27
N GLN A 53 -0.06 -12.39 -2.56
CA GLN A 53 1.20 -11.83 -3.05
C GLN A 53 2.43 -12.52 -2.46
N LEU A 54 2.24 -13.54 -1.61
CA LEU A 54 3.34 -14.20 -0.92
C LEU A 54 4.16 -15.06 -1.89
N ALA A 55 5.46 -14.76 -2.00
CA ALA A 55 6.43 -15.52 -2.79
C ALA A 55 7.66 -15.94 -1.98
N GLU A 56 7.86 -15.37 -0.80
CA GLU A 56 9.07 -15.56 0.00
C GLU A 56 8.83 -16.37 1.27
N SER A 57 9.85 -17.11 1.71
CA SER A 57 9.75 -18.05 2.84
C SER A 57 10.05 -17.43 4.20
N THR A 58 10.60 -16.23 4.26
CA THR A 58 10.86 -15.50 5.51
C THR A 58 10.41 -14.05 5.42
N VAL A 59 10.14 -13.44 6.56
CA VAL A 59 9.77 -12.01 6.65
C VAL A 59 10.88 -11.13 6.07
N GLY A 60 12.14 -11.42 6.40
CA GLY A 60 13.27 -10.67 5.89
C GLY A 60 13.37 -10.70 4.36
N ARG A 61 13.19 -11.85 3.75
CA ARG A 61 13.16 -12.01 2.29
C ARG A 61 11.93 -11.37 1.66
N PHE A 62 10.78 -11.53 2.32
CA PHE A 62 9.52 -10.97 1.85
C PHE A 62 9.58 -9.43 1.76
N ILE A 63 10.14 -8.78 2.77
CA ILE A 63 10.30 -7.32 2.79
C ILE A 63 11.43 -6.88 1.85
N GLY A 64 12.50 -7.67 1.78
CA GLY A 64 13.66 -7.39 0.92
C GLY A 64 14.55 -6.22 1.39
N ASN A 65 14.34 -5.74 2.62
CA ASN A 65 15.09 -4.63 3.21
C ASN A 65 15.20 -4.81 4.71
N ASP A 66 16.42 -5.02 5.21
CA ASP A 66 16.70 -5.31 6.61
C ASP A 66 16.28 -4.16 7.55
N ASP A 67 16.38 -2.91 7.12
CA ASP A 67 16.04 -1.77 7.95
C ASP A 67 14.52 -1.61 8.12
N ALA A 68 13.74 -2.03 7.14
CA ALA A 68 12.28 -1.87 7.16
C ALA A 68 11.62 -2.73 8.24
N PHE A 69 12.01 -4.00 8.40
CA PHE A 69 11.37 -4.86 9.41
C PHE A 69 11.89 -4.58 10.81
N ALA A 70 13.13 -4.13 10.98
CA ALA A 70 13.64 -3.77 12.30
C ALA A 70 12.81 -2.65 12.94
N ALA A 71 12.43 -1.65 12.13
CA ALA A 71 11.56 -0.56 12.58
C ALA A 71 10.14 -1.02 12.93
N LEU A 72 9.69 -2.15 12.38
CA LEU A 72 8.35 -2.70 12.61
C LEU A 72 8.30 -3.67 13.80
N GLY A 73 9.44 -4.06 14.37
CA GLY A 73 9.50 -5.04 15.44
C GLY A 73 9.12 -6.45 15.00
N LEU A 74 9.31 -6.78 13.72
CA LEU A 74 9.04 -8.12 13.17
C LEU A 74 10.28 -9.01 13.26
N ASP A 75 10.05 -10.33 13.42
CA ASP A 75 11.12 -11.32 13.36
C ASP A 75 11.49 -11.60 11.90
N PRO A 76 12.72 -11.26 11.45
CA PRO A 76 13.12 -11.48 10.06
C PRO A 76 13.18 -12.95 9.64
N GLU A 77 13.36 -13.86 10.59
CA GLU A 77 13.45 -15.31 10.34
C GLU A 77 12.10 -16.02 10.38
N ALA A 78 11.02 -15.35 10.82
CA ALA A 78 9.69 -15.93 10.83
C ALA A 78 9.18 -16.16 9.42
N HIS A 79 8.39 -17.22 9.22
CA HIS A 79 7.64 -17.38 7.98
C HIS A 79 6.49 -16.37 7.95
N PRO A 80 6.26 -15.64 6.84
CA PRO A 80 5.21 -14.62 6.79
C PRO A 80 3.83 -15.12 7.20
N LEU A 81 3.46 -16.36 6.84
CA LEU A 81 2.18 -16.95 7.22
C LEU A 81 2.04 -17.29 8.70
N ASP A 82 3.15 -17.33 9.46
CA ASP A 82 3.15 -17.55 10.91
C ASP A 82 2.93 -16.26 11.70
N LEU A 83 2.94 -15.11 11.03
CA LEU A 83 2.67 -13.83 11.66
C LEU A 83 1.17 -13.66 11.98
N PRO A 84 0.83 -12.98 13.08
CA PRO A 84 -0.52 -12.44 13.24
C PRO A 84 -0.93 -11.61 12.03
N SER A 85 -2.22 -11.60 11.69
CA SER A 85 -2.71 -10.94 10.46
C SER A 85 -2.31 -9.47 10.34
N ALA A 86 -2.30 -8.73 11.46
CA ALA A 86 -1.85 -7.34 11.46
C ALA A 86 -0.36 -7.21 11.12
N HIS A 87 0.48 -8.08 11.64
CA HIS A 87 1.92 -8.09 11.35
C HIS A 87 2.20 -8.52 9.91
N PHE A 88 1.45 -9.48 9.39
CA PHE A 88 1.54 -9.87 7.99
C PHE A 88 1.20 -8.70 7.05
N ARG A 89 0.15 -7.95 7.40
CA ARG A 89 -0.24 -6.75 6.66
C ARG A 89 0.86 -5.69 6.67
N LEU A 90 1.48 -5.46 7.83
CA LEU A 90 2.63 -4.54 7.93
C LEU A 90 3.81 -5.01 7.09
N ALA A 91 4.12 -6.30 7.09
CA ALA A 91 5.18 -6.86 6.26
C ALA A 91 4.90 -6.62 4.76
N GLN A 92 3.65 -6.79 4.34
CA GLN A 92 3.23 -6.48 2.97
C GLN A 92 3.43 -5.00 2.63
N LEU A 93 2.99 -4.09 3.50
CA LEU A 93 3.18 -2.65 3.29
C LEU A 93 4.67 -2.29 3.23
N ALA A 94 5.47 -2.81 4.14
CA ALA A 94 6.91 -2.60 4.11
C ALA A 94 7.55 -3.09 2.81
N GLN A 95 7.12 -4.25 2.32
CA GLN A 95 7.62 -4.83 1.07
C GLN A 95 7.31 -3.94 -0.15
N VAL A 96 6.09 -3.42 -0.27
CA VAL A 96 5.73 -2.58 -1.42
C VAL A 96 6.45 -1.24 -1.40
N PHE A 97 6.64 -0.62 -0.25
CA PHE A 97 7.41 0.61 -0.14
C PHE A 97 8.91 0.39 -0.37
N ALA A 98 9.45 -0.74 0.10
CA ALA A 98 10.86 -1.08 -0.06
C ALA A 98 11.28 -1.31 -1.52
N GLN A 99 10.33 -1.59 -2.42
CA GLN A 99 10.61 -1.72 -3.85
C GLN A 99 11.06 -0.39 -4.49
N GLY A 100 10.83 0.74 -3.82
CA GLY A 100 11.28 2.05 -4.32
C GLY A 100 10.63 2.49 -5.61
N ARG A 101 9.40 2.04 -5.89
CA ARG A 101 8.67 2.40 -7.11
C ARG A 101 8.13 3.83 -7.03
N ASP A 102 7.89 4.43 -8.18
CA ASP A 102 7.39 5.81 -8.26
C ASP A 102 5.97 5.95 -7.69
N LEU A 103 5.14 4.94 -7.91
CA LEU A 103 3.75 4.91 -7.48
C LEU A 103 3.49 3.64 -6.65
N VAL A 104 2.94 3.83 -5.47
CA VAL A 104 2.51 2.76 -4.57
C VAL A 104 0.98 2.74 -4.52
N LEU A 105 0.39 1.60 -4.82
CA LEU A 105 -1.05 1.38 -4.80
C LEU A 105 -1.39 0.51 -3.59
N LEU A 106 -2.31 0.98 -2.75
CA LEU A 106 -2.72 0.30 -1.52
C LEU A 106 -4.22 0.01 -1.55
N ASP A 107 -4.57 -1.28 -1.62
CA ASP A 107 -5.96 -1.71 -1.59
C ASP A 107 -6.40 -2.06 -0.17
N GLU A 108 -7.15 -1.16 0.45
CA GLU A 108 -7.65 -1.26 1.83
C GLU A 108 -6.55 -1.62 2.86
N PRO A 109 -5.49 -0.83 2.96
CA PRO A 109 -4.37 -1.13 3.86
C PRO A 109 -4.74 -1.09 5.35
N ASP A 110 -5.87 -0.46 5.68
CA ASP A 110 -6.39 -0.33 7.05
C ASP A 110 -7.07 -1.60 7.58
N VAL A 111 -7.48 -2.51 6.70
CA VAL A 111 -8.19 -3.72 7.09
C VAL A 111 -7.26 -4.68 7.86
N GLY A 112 -7.73 -5.12 9.02
CA GLY A 112 -7.02 -6.10 9.84
C GLY A 112 -5.90 -5.53 10.71
N LEU A 113 -5.74 -4.21 10.77
CA LEU A 113 -4.75 -3.57 11.63
C LEU A 113 -5.31 -3.30 13.04
N ASP A 114 -4.55 -3.68 14.07
CA ASP A 114 -4.75 -3.18 15.42
C ASP A 114 -4.19 -1.75 15.56
N THR A 115 -4.43 -1.08 16.68
CA THR A 115 -3.99 0.30 16.86
C THR A 115 -2.48 0.49 16.70
N PRO A 116 -1.60 -0.32 17.32
CA PRO A 116 -0.16 -0.18 17.11
C PRO A 116 0.28 -0.41 15.66
N SER A 117 -0.32 -1.39 14.99
CA SER A 117 -0.01 -1.69 13.59
C SER A 117 -0.48 -0.59 12.65
N ARG A 118 -1.63 0.02 12.93
CA ARG A 118 -2.14 1.17 12.19
C ARG A 118 -1.19 2.37 12.26
N GLU A 119 -0.66 2.67 13.43
CA GLU A 119 0.35 3.72 13.60
C GLU A 119 1.61 3.42 12.79
N ARG A 120 2.09 2.20 12.80
CA ARG A 120 3.25 1.77 12.02
C ARG A 120 3.00 1.84 10.52
N ALA A 121 1.79 1.49 10.07
CA ALA A 121 1.40 1.64 8.68
C ALA A 121 1.48 3.10 8.22
N HIS A 122 1.03 4.04 9.05
CA HIS A 122 1.16 5.46 8.75
C HIS A 122 2.62 5.93 8.70
N VAL A 123 3.48 5.38 9.55
CA VAL A 123 4.93 5.67 9.49
C VAL A 123 5.52 5.24 8.14
N LEU A 124 5.14 4.05 7.65
CA LEU A 124 5.60 3.55 6.34
C LEU A 124 5.11 4.45 5.19
N ILE A 125 3.84 4.82 5.20
CA ILE A 125 3.24 5.69 4.18
C ILE A 125 3.91 7.06 4.20
N ALA A 126 4.06 7.65 5.37
CA ALA A 126 4.70 8.96 5.54
C ALA A 126 6.15 8.95 5.04
N ALA A 127 6.92 7.91 5.36
CA ALA A 127 8.29 7.77 4.90
C ALA A 127 8.37 7.63 3.37
N GLY A 128 7.48 6.84 2.77
CA GLY A 128 7.41 6.69 1.31
C GLY A 128 7.12 8.02 0.61
N LEU A 129 6.13 8.75 1.10
CA LEU A 129 5.78 10.07 0.56
C LEU A 129 6.92 11.09 0.73
N ALA A 130 7.55 11.12 1.90
CA ALA A 130 8.70 11.99 2.16
C ALA A 130 9.89 11.66 1.24
N GLY A 131 10.04 10.41 0.83
CA GLY A 131 11.04 9.95 -0.14
C GLY A 131 10.69 10.24 -1.59
N GLY A 132 9.55 10.84 -1.88
CA GLY A 132 9.14 11.23 -3.22
C GLY A 132 8.23 10.23 -3.94
N GLN A 133 7.84 9.12 -3.29
CA GLN A 133 6.85 8.21 -3.87
C GLN A 133 5.47 8.87 -3.86
N ALA A 134 4.64 8.53 -4.84
CA ALA A 134 3.22 8.88 -4.84
C ALA A 134 2.41 7.67 -4.34
N VAL A 135 1.29 7.91 -3.67
CA VAL A 135 0.44 6.86 -3.13
C VAL A 135 -0.99 7.06 -3.59
N ILE A 136 -1.62 5.99 -4.11
CA ILE A 136 -3.06 5.93 -4.33
C ILE A 136 -3.58 4.80 -3.43
N PHE A 137 -4.57 5.10 -2.61
CA PHE A 137 -5.11 4.12 -1.68
C PHE A 137 -6.64 4.13 -1.65
N THR A 138 -7.19 2.98 -1.33
CA THR A 138 -8.57 2.84 -0.87
C THR A 138 -8.53 2.62 0.64
N CYS A 139 -9.64 2.79 1.34
CA CYS A 139 -9.73 2.40 2.73
C CYS A 139 -11.15 1.96 3.08
N HIS A 140 -11.24 1.05 4.05
CA HIS A 140 -12.51 0.58 4.61
C HIS A 140 -13.07 1.59 5.60
N ASP A 141 -12.21 2.14 6.44
CA ASP A 141 -12.52 3.14 7.46
C ASP A 141 -12.08 4.53 6.98
N THR A 142 -13.02 5.44 6.84
CA THR A 142 -12.75 6.80 6.36
C THR A 142 -11.82 7.60 7.29
N SER A 143 -11.75 7.23 8.58
CA SER A 143 -10.81 7.84 9.50
C SER A 143 -9.35 7.60 9.11
N PHE A 144 -9.06 6.49 8.43
CA PHE A 144 -7.72 6.23 7.93
C PHE A 144 -7.26 7.30 6.91
N ALA A 145 -8.14 7.70 6.00
CA ALA A 145 -7.83 8.77 5.05
C ALA A 145 -7.61 10.12 5.76
N ALA A 146 -8.40 10.41 6.79
CA ALA A 146 -8.22 11.61 7.59
C ALA A 146 -6.85 11.61 8.31
N GLU A 147 -6.43 10.46 8.82
CA GLU A 147 -5.11 10.29 9.45
C GLU A 147 -3.97 10.49 8.45
N VAL A 148 -4.10 9.99 7.22
CA VAL A 148 -3.11 10.27 6.15
C VAL A 148 -3.03 11.77 5.88
N GLY A 149 -4.16 12.48 5.93
CA GLY A 149 -4.22 13.92 5.77
C GLY A 149 -3.49 14.72 6.83
N GLU A 150 -3.15 14.14 7.98
CA GLU A 150 -2.39 14.80 9.04
C GLU A 150 -0.91 15.00 8.66
N TYR A 151 -0.36 14.19 7.76
CA TYR A 151 1.05 14.25 7.36
C TYR A 151 1.28 14.39 5.85
N ALA A 152 0.23 14.37 5.05
CA ALA A 152 0.34 14.44 3.59
C ALA A 152 -0.80 15.24 2.95
N VAL A 153 -0.56 15.75 1.76
CA VAL A 153 -1.63 16.31 0.92
C VAL A 153 -2.42 15.14 0.34
N VAL A 154 -3.70 15.07 0.65
CA VAL A 154 -4.61 14.03 0.16
C VAL A 154 -5.65 14.65 -0.75
N THR A 155 -5.75 14.13 -1.96
CA THR A 155 -6.79 14.50 -2.92
C THR A 155 -7.81 13.37 -3.00
N ASP A 156 -9.09 13.70 -2.91
CA ASP A 156 -10.17 12.75 -3.09
C ASP A 156 -10.43 12.51 -4.57
N SER A 157 -10.52 11.25 -4.95
CA SER A 157 -10.96 10.85 -6.29
C SER A 157 -12.09 9.84 -6.18
N LYS A 158 -13.25 10.19 -6.72
CA LYS A 158 -14.43 9.31 -6.66
C LYS A 158 -14.57 8.50 -7.93
N LEU A 159 -14.67 7.18 -7.77
CA LEU A 159 -14.95 6.23 -8.84
C LEU A 159 -16.46 5.90 -8.86
N GLY A 160 -17.02 5.93 -10.04
CA GLY A 160 -18.42 5.55 -10.28
C GLY A 160 -19.35 6.68 -10.58
#